data_7aa7e6b30891f9860cdff18121279736
#
_entry.id   7aa7e6b30891f9860cdff18121279736
#
_cell.length_a   1.000
_cell.length_b   1.000
_cell.length_c   1.000
_cell.angle_alpha   90.00
_cell.angle_beta   90.00
_cell.angle_gamma   90.00
#
_symmetry.space_group_name_H-M   'P 1'
#
loop_
_entity.id
_entity.type
_entity.pdbx_description
1 polymer ?
#
loop_
_entity_poly.entity_id
_entity_poly.type
_entity_poly.pdbx_seq_one_letter_code
_entity_poly.pdbx_strand_id
1 'polypeptide(L)'
;YGSYSFAFDEEAEQALTLYVAPKAEIAAPSGWQTKVFEPRKYAREETTFTEGNTLYYFKEGAYDVTSISLPSDSILYFERGTSLRIYEQGANDYFAAVSASGVQNVKILGRALLDFSACMGGDSIQKGAFDFHGAKNIAVDGILSVNSNTWTLCFTDCENVNVSRSLLFGYRTYSDGIMLSDCRDSLVTKCFVRTGDDAMETKSTSSQGYTDNVTFRDNDCWTDKGLGYGVVWETNHDVKNVTFIDCSVGFAQSDWDERLGELAVQ
;
A
#
# COMPACT_ATOMS: atom_id res chain seq x y z
N TYR A 1 1.58 0.88 20.77
CA TYR A 1 2.25 0.97 19.48
C TYR A 1 2.17 2.41 18.95
N GLY A 2 2.99 2.74 17.97
CA GLY A 2 3.02 4.07 17.37
C GLY A 2 4.19 4.19 16.42
N SER A 3 4.21 5.28 15.66
CA SER A 3 5.35 5.70 14.86
C SER A 3 6.09 6.83 15.58
N TYR A 4 7.40 6.83 15.50
CA TYR A 4 8.26 7.85 16.08
C TYR A 4 9.33 8.18 15.05
N SER A 5 9.42 9.45 14.65
CA SER A 5 10.47 9.93 13.75
C SER A 5 11.42 10.85 14.49
N PHE A 6 12.70 10.63 14.31
CA PHE A 6 13.79 11.41 14.91
C PHE A 6 14.61 12.02 13.77
N ALA A 7 14.55 13.34 13.61
CA ALA A 7 15.42 14.07 12.70
C ALA A 7 16.61 14.66 13.46
N PHE A 8 17.77 14.74 12.84
CA PHE A 8 18.98 15.38 13.36
C PHE A 8 19.16 16.73 12.64
N ASP A 9 19.44 17.78 13.41
CA ASP A 9 19.80 19.11 12.92
C ASP A 9 18.80 19.73 11.91
N GLU A 10 17.50 19.44 12.08
CA GLU A 10 16.42 19.90 11.17
C GLU A 10 16.50 19.28 9.75
N GLU A 11 17.39 18.33 9.53
CA GLU A 11 17.48 17.61 8.26
C GLU A 11 16.45 16.48 8.20
N ALA A 12 15.28 16.78 7.69
CA ALA A 12 14.16 15.86 7.55
C ALA A 12 14.51 14.60 6.72
N GLU A 13 15.38 14.76 5.74
CA GLU A 13 15.80 13.67 4.85
C GLU A 13 16.54 12.55 5.59
N GLN A 14 17.18 12.87 6.72
CA GLN A 14 17.95 11.93 7.54
C GLN A 14 17.18 11.41 8.76
N ALA A 15 15.87 11.53 8.77
CA ALA A 15 15.07 11.08 9.91
C ALA A 15 15.08 9.56 10.04
N LEU A 16 15.29 9.10 11.28
CA LEU A 16 15.06 7.71 11.67
C LEU A 16 13.59 7.53 12.05
N THR A 17 12.89 6.62 11.43
CA THR A 17 11.52 6.26 11.83
C THR A 17 11.52 4.93 12.56
N LEU A 18 10.99 4.92 13.77
CA LEU A 18 10.75 3.72 14.56
C LEU A 18 9.25 3.45 14.63
N TYR A 19 8.87 2.26 14.23
CA TYR A 19 7.49 1.81 14.31
C TYR A 19 7.36 0.59 15.23
N VAL A 20 6.40 0.65 16.15
CA VAL A 20 6.12 -0.42 17.09
C VAL A 20 4.70 -0.93 16.86
N ALA A 21 4.57 -2.18 16.45
CA ALA A 21 3.29 -2.83 16.20
C ALA A 21 3.17 -4.16 16.98
N PRO A 22 1.95 -4.60 17.30
CA PRO A 22 1.74 -5.89 17.92
C PRO A 22 2.20 -7.03 17.02
N LYS A 23 2.53 -8.17 17.61
CA LYS A 23 2.82 -9.39 16.87
C LYS A 23 1.55 -9.83 16.12
N ALA A 24 1.70 -10.10 14.82
CA ALA A 24 0.65 -10.75 14.05
C ALA A 24 0.76 -12.27 14.22
N GLU A 25 -0.36 -12.91 14.50
CA GLU A 25 -0.47 -14.37 14.52
C GLU A 25 -1.67 -14.76 13.66
N ILE A 26 -1.57 -15.89 12.98
CA ILE A 26 -2.63 -16.38 12.13
C ILE A 26 -2.79 -17.88 12.23
N ALA A 27 -4.04 -18.30 12.13
CA ALA A 27 -4.41 -19.67 11.82
C ALA A 27 -5.37 -19.67 10.63
N ALA A 28 -5.25 -20.66 9.77
CA ALA A 28 -6.22 -20.82 8.69
C ALA A 28 -7.63 -21.02 9.27
N PRO A 29 -8.66 -20.40 8.67
CA PRO A 29 -10.03 -20.68 9.02
C PRO A 29 -10.37 -22.17 8.89
N SER A 30 -11.32 -22.66 9.65
CA SER A 30 -11.76 -24.06 9.58
C SER A 30 -12.16 -24.44 8.15
N GLY A 31 -11.65 -25.55 7.65
CA GLY A 31 -11.94 -26.02 6.30
C GLY A 31 -11.09 -25.41 5.19
N TRP A 32 -10.20 -24.46 5.52
CA TRP A 32 -9.30 -23.87 4.54
C TRP A 32 -8.02 -24.70 4.39
N GLN A 33 -7.44 -24.65 3.19
CA GLN A 33 -6.13 -25.20 2.93
C GLN A 33 -5.02 -24.23 3.39
N THR A 34 -3.83 -24.79 3.66
CA THR A 34 -2.62 -23.99 3.87
C THR A 34 -1.56 -24.40 2.87
N LYS A 35 -1.09 -23.42 2.08
CA LYS A 35 0.06 -23.59 1.19
C LYS A 35 1.24 -22.83 1.77
N VAL A 36 2.31 -23.54 2.07
CA VAL A 36 3.52 -22.97 2.70
C VAL A 36 4.58 -22.71 1.64
N PHE A 37 5.15 -21.50 1.69
CA PHE A 37 6.22 -21.05 0.82
C PHE A 37 7.52 -20.91 1.61
N GLU A 38 8.57 -21.54 1.13
CA GLU A 38 9.91 -21.46 1.69
C GLU A 38 10.72 -20.37 0.98
N PRO A 39 11.69 -19.72 1.67
CA PRO A 39 12.50 -18.65 1.09
C PRO A 39 13.26 -19.12 -0.17
N ARG A 40 13.00 -18.49 -1.29
CA ARG A 40 13.71 -18.67 -2.56
C ARG A 40 13.22 -17.68 -3.62
N LYS A 41 13.79 -17.75 -4.80
CA LYS A 41 13.24 -17.10 -5.99
C LYS A 41 12.07 -17.91 -6.55
N TYR A 42 11.00 -17.22 -6.86
CA TYR A 42 9.79 -17.76 -7.47
C TYR A 42 9.58 -17.20 -8.87
N ALA A 43 9.23 -18.06 -9.81
CA ALA A 43 8.71 -17.62 -11.10
C ALA A 43 7.29 -17.04 -10.90
N ARG A 44 6.87 -16.18 -11.81
CA ARG A 44 5.57 -15.51 -11.74
C ARG A 44 4.39 -16.49 -11.70
N GLU A 45 4.49 -17.57 -12.47
CA GLU A 45 3.46 -18.60 -12.56
C GLU A 45 3.26 -19.32 -11.23
N GLU A 46 4.31 -19.44 -10.42
CA GLU A 46 4.27 -20.09 -9.10
C GLU A 46 3.59 -19.21 -8.04
N THR A 47 3.49 -17.91 -8.28
CA THR A 47 2.86 -16.91 -7.40
C THR A 47 1.57 -16.31 -7.99
N THR A 48 1.10 -16.86 -9.10
CA THR A 48 -0.24 -16.61 -9.64
C THR A 48 -1.22 -17.60 -9.03
N PHE A 49 -1.86 -17.20 -7.95
CA PHE A 49 -2.74 -18.07 -7.18
C PHE A 49 -4.16 -18.10 -7.75
N THR A 50 -4.78 -19.26 -7.77
CA THR A 50 -6.13 -19.46 -8.32
C THR A 50 -7.08 -20.19 -7.37
N GLU A 51 -6.59 -20.68 -6.23
CA GLU A 51 -7.40 -21.46 -5.30
C GLU A 51 -7.90 -20.59 -4.15
N GLY A 52 -9.21 -20.45 -4.04
CA GLY A 52 -9.88 -19.83 -2.89
C GLY A 52 -9.87 -20.74 -1.65
N ASN A 53 -10.39 -20.23 -0.55
CA ASN A 53 -10.36 -20.89 0.76
C ASN A 53 -8.95 -21.38 1.14
N THR A 54 -7.95 -20.54 0.85
CA THR A 54 -6.54 -20.92 1.02
C THR A 54 -5.77 -19.85 1.80
N LEU A 55 -5.01 -20.30 2.79
CA LEU A 55 -3.95 -19.53 3.44
C LEU A 55 -2.63 -19.78 2.70
N TYR A 56 -2.13 -18.75 2.02
CA TYR A 56 -0.82 -18.71 1.40
C TYR A 56 0.18 -18.17 2.43
N TYR A 57 0.94 -19.05 3.03
CA TYR A 57 1.82 -18.78 4.17
C TYR A 57 3.28 -18.69 3.73
N PHE A 58 3.85 -17.50 3.77
CA PHE A 58 5.27 -17.26 3.51
C PHE A 58 6.03 -17.27 4.83
N LYS A 59 6.96 -18.23 4.98
CA LYS A 59 7.81 -18.33 6.15
C LYS A 59 8.81 -17.19 6.25
N GLU A 60 9.41 -17.03 7.43
CA GLU A 60 10.53 -16.13 7.64
C GLU A 60 11.65 -16.37 6.62
N GLY A 61 12.18 -15.30 6.05
CA GLY A 61 13.33 -15.34 5.13
C GLY A 61 13.18 -14.46 3.91
N ALA A 62 14.14 -14.56 2.99
CA ALA A 62 14.25 -13.73 1.81
C ALA A 62 13.68 -14.43 0.56
N TYR A 63 12.89 -13.68 -0.18
CA TYR A 63 12.23 -14.12 -1.42
C TYR A 63 12.55 -13.17 -2.54
N ASP A 64 12.72 -13.70 -3.74
CA ASP A 64 12.71 -12.93 -4.98
C ASP A 64 11.41 -13.23 -5.72
N VAL A 65 10.57 -12.23 -5.92
CA VAL A 65 9.28 -12.35 -6.63
C VAL A 65 9.07 -11.21 -7.60
N THR A 66 8.39 -11.47 -8.70
CA THR A 66 7.94 -10.43 -9.63
C THR A 66 6.60 -9.86 -9.21
N SER A 67 5.64 -10.75 -8.98
CA SER A 67 4.28 -10.40 -8.57
C SER A 67 3.59 -11.59 -7.90
N ILE A 68 2.57 -11.30 -7.09
CA ILE A 68 1.67 -12.27 -6.47
C ILE A 68 0.25 -11.88 -6.89
N SER A 69 -0.48 -12.78 -7.54
CA SER A 69 -1.90 -12.59 -7.84
C SER A 69 -2.77 -13.39 -6.90
N LEU A 70 -3.83 -12.77 -6.38
CA LEU A 70 -4.70 -13.38 -5.37
C LEU A 70 -6.10 -13.66 -5.91
N PRO A 71 -6.68 -14.84 -5.64
CA PRO A 71 -8.07 -15.14 -5.90
C PRO A 71 -8.98 -14.64 -4.76
N SER A 72 -10.29 -14.72 -4.97
CA SER A 72 -11.27 -14.54 -3.90
C SER A 72 -11.09 -15.55 -2.77
N ASP A 73 -11.56 -15.19 -1.58
CA ASP A 73 -11.55 -16.04 -0.39
C ASP A 73 -10.12 -16.56 -0.07
N SER A 74 -9.16 -15.64 0.01
CA SER A 74 -7.77 -15.97 0.25
C SER A 74 -7.14 -15.13 1.37
N ILE A 75 -6.14 -15.71 2.01
CA ILE A 75 -5.29 -15.03 2.97
C ILE A 75 -3.83 -15.17 2.52
N LEU A 76 -3.17 -14.06 2.27
CA LEU A 76 -1.73 -13.98 2.09
C LEU A 76 -1.12 -13.59 3.43
N TYR A 77 -0.34 -14.46 4.02
CA TYR A 77 0.30 -14.21 5.29
C TYR A 77 1.82 -14.27 5.18
N PHE A 78 2.45 -13.26 5.74
CA PHE A 78 3.89 -13.17 5.85
C PHE A 78 4.32 -13.33 7.31
N GLU A 79 5.11 -14.34 7.59
CA GLU A 79 5.72 -14.51 8.89
C GLU A 79 6.67 -13.34 9.18
N ARG A 80 6.87 -13.03 10.46
CA ARG A 80 7.79 -11.97 10.85
C ARG A 80 9.21 -12.30 10.40
N GLY A 81 9.88 -11.33 9.78
CA GLY A 81 11.20 -11.52 9.18
C GLY A 81 11.17 -11.91 7.71
N THR A 82 9.98 -11.99 7.11
CA THR A 82 9.85 -12.15 5.66
C THR A 82 10.26 -10.89 4.93
N SER A 83 11.07 -11.03 3.90
CA SER A 83 11.41 -9.95 2.96
C SER A 83 11.22 -10.42 1.52
N LEU A 84 10.52 -9.61 0.74
CA LEU A 84 10.32 -9.84 -0.68
C LEU A 84 11.10 -8.78 -1.46
N ARG A 85 12.15 -9.20 -2.17
CA ARG A 85 12.77 -8.37 -3.18
C ARG A 85 11.95 -8.47 -4.46
N ILE A 86 11.35 -7.35 -4.84
CA ILE A 86 10.54 -7.27 -6.06
C ILE A 86 11.48 -6.97 -7.23
N TYR A 87 11.38 -7.72 -8.32
CA TYR A 87 12.19 -7.53 -9.51
C TYR A 87 11.34 -7.56 -10.79
N GLU A 88 11.86 -6.97 -11.84
CA GLU A 88 11.23 -6.91 -13.15
C GLU A 88 11.64 -8.11 -14.01
N GLN A 89 10.72 -8.62 -14.83
CA GLN A 89 11.01 -9.66 -15.82
C GLN A 89 11.23 -9.14 -17.23
N GLY A 90 10.98 -7.87 -17.50
CA GLY A 90 11.15 -7.29 -18.82
C GLY A 90 10.89 -5.78 -18.87
N ALA A 91 11.25 -5.15 -19.95
CA ALA A 91 11.23 -3.70 -20.12
C ALA A 91 9.83 -3.04 -20.09
N ASN A 92 8.76 -3.81 -20.15
CA ASN A 92 7.38 -3.30 -20.13
C ASN A 92 6.53 -4.02 -19.07
N ASP A 93 7.15 -4.46 -17.99
CA ASP A 93 6.50 -5.26 -16.96
C ASP A 93 5.80 -4.35 -15.94
N TYR A 94 4.60 -3.86 -16.28
CA TYR A 94 3.76 -3.10 -15.35
C TYR A 94 2.97 -4.05 -14.46
N PHE A 95 3.46 -4.31 -13.25
CA PHE A 95 2.74 -5.11 -12.27
C PHE A 95 3.00 -4.60 -10.85
N ALA A 96 1.97 -4.61 -10.03
CA ALA A 96 2.14 -4.50 -8.59
C ALA A 96 2.75 -5.78 -8.01
N ALA A 97 3.44 -5.66 -6.87
CA ALA A 97 3.94 -6.82 -6.14
C ALA A 97 2.80 -7.76 -5.71
N VAL A 98 1.65 -7.19 -5.35
CA VAL A 98 0.43 -7.96 -5.06
C VAL A 98 -0.73 -7.33 -5.82
N SER A 99 -1.46 -8.13 -6.56
CA SER A 99 -2.60 -7.66 -7.36
C SER A 99 -3.80 -8.57 -7.27
N ALA A 100 -4.99 -7.98 -7.43
CA ALA A 100 -6.23 -8.72 -7.58
C ALA A 100 -7.30 -7.86 -8.28
N SER A 101 -8.12 -8.48 -9.13
CA SER A 101 -9.18 -7.79 -9.84
C SER A 101 -10.49 -8.57 -9.79
N GLY A 102 -11.60 -7.90 -9.47
CA GLY A 102 -12.91 -8.51 -9.37
C GLY A 102 -13.04 -9.57 -8.27
N VAL A 103 -12.21 -9.52 -7.24
CA VAL A 103 -12.17 -10.52 -6.16
C VAL A 103 -12.88 -10.02 -4.90
N GLN A 104 -13.15 -10.95 -3.99
CA GLN A 104 -13.70 -10.63 -2.69
C GLN A 104 -13.06 -11.43 -1.54
N ASN A 105 -13.17 -10.89 -0.32
CA ASN A 105 -12.72 -11.55 0.92
C ASN A 105 -11.21 -11.89 0.89
N VAL A 106 -10.39 -10.92 0.57
CA VAL A 106 -8.93 -11.08 0.53
C VAL A 106 -8.29 -10.40 1.73
N LYS A 107 -7.40 -11.11 2.40
CA LYS A 107 -6.61 -10.56 3.51
C LYS A 107 -5.13 -10.69 3.22
N ILE A 108 -4.39 -9.62 3.44
CA ILE A 108 -2.93 -9.59 3.38
C ILE A 108 -2.44 -9.17 4.76
N LEU A 109 -1.79 -10.09 5.43
CA LEU A 109 -1.49 -9.97 6.85
C LEU A 109 -0.03 -10.31 7.14
N GLY A 110 0.48 -9.82 8.24
CA GLY A 110 1.80 -10.17 8.73
C GLY A 110 2.75 -9.00 8.78
N ARG A 111 4.05 -9.28 8.67
CA ARG A 111 5.10 -8.26 8.79
C ARG A 111 6.18 -8.55 7.75
N ALA A 112 5.90 -8.19 6.51
CA ALA A 112 6.83 -8.34 5.42
C ALA A 112 7.44 -7.00 5.01
N LEU A 113 8.71 -7.03 4.67
CA LEU A 113 9.36 -5.98 3.88
C LEU A 113 9.17 -6.26 2.39
N LEU A 114 8.56 -5.35 1.67
CA LEU A 114 8.49 -5.31 0.21
C LEU A 114 9.53 -4.30 -0.29
N ASP A 115 10.60 -4.79 -0.90
CA ASP A 115 11.73 -3.96 -1.36
C ASP A 115 11.74 -3.85 -2.88
N PHE A 116 11.51 -2.64 -3.36
CA PHE A 116 11.50 -2.28 -4.79
C PHE A 116 12.82 -1.71 -5.29
N SER A 117 13.89 -1.79 -4.50
CA SER A 117 15.20 -1.25 -4.89
C SER A 117 15.78 -1.90 -6.14
N ALA A 118 15.37 -3.12 -6.46
CA ALA A 118 15.76 -3.81 -7.70
C ALA A 118 14.94 -3.38 -8.93
N CYS A 119 13.85 -2.62 -8.76
CA CYS A 119 13.07 -2.05 -9.85
C CYS A 119 13.71 -0.74 -10.28
N MET A 120 14.66 -0.82 -11.21
CA MET A 120 15.52 0.30 -11.63
C MET A 120 14.98 1.07 -12.83
N GLY A 121 13.82 0.70 -13.37
CA GLY A 121 13.23 1.34 -14.54
C GLY A 121 13.05 2.84 -14.37
N GLY A 122 13.31 3.62 -15.41
CA GLY A 122 12.84 5.00 -15.49
C GLY A 122 11.32 5.06 -15.58
N ASP A 123 10.75 6.18 -15.97
CA ASP A 123 9.31 6.45 -16.02
C ASP A 123 8.45 5.42 -16.80
N SER A 124 9.08 4.51 -17.53
CA SER A 124 8.41 3.48 -18.34
C SER A 124 8.09 2.17 -17.60
N ILE A 125 8.66 1.95 -16.41
CA ILE A 125 8.43 0.73 -15.62
C ILE A 125 8.01 1.13 -14.22
N GLN A 126 6.73 1.00 -13.96
CA GLN A 126 6.11 1.39 -12.69
C GLN A 126 5.73 0.16 -11.89
N LYS A 127 6.23 0.05 -10.65
CA LYS A 127 5.95 -1.03 -9.72
C LYS A 127 5.49 -0.47 -8.38
N GLY A 128 4.20 -0.62 -8.12
CA GLY A 128 3.61 -0.38 -6.81
C GLY A 128 3.63 -1.62 -5.92
N ALA A 129 3.30 -1.45 -4.66
CA ALA A 129 3.17 -2.58 -3.76
C ALA A 129 1.88 -3.35 -4.02
N PHE A 130 0.75 -2.67 -4.07
CA PHE A 130 -0.55 -3.31 -4.28
C PHE A 130 -1.36 -2.58 -5.35
N ASP A 131 -2.09 -3.37 -6.15
CA ASP A 131 -3.03 -2.86 -7.15
C ASP A 131 -4.29 -3.73 -7.17
N PHE A 132 -5.38 -3.19 -6.64
CA PHE A 132 -6.68 -3.85 -6.53
C PHE A 132 -7.74 -3.09 -7.31
N HIS A 133 -8.44 -3.79 -8.18
CA HIS A 133 -9.53 -3.24 -8.97
C HIS A 133 -10.84 -4.00 -8.77
N GLY A 134 -11.95 -3.28 -8.54
CA GLY A 134 -13.29 -3.86 -8.44
C GLY A 134 -13.41 -4.90 -7.33
N ALA A 135 -12.62 -4.79 -6.28
CA ALA A 135 -12.52 -5.79 -5.23
C ALA A 135 -13.37 -5.42 -4.01
N LYS A 136 -13.82 -6.44 -3.25
CA LYS A 136 -14.65 -6.24 -2.06
C LYS A 136 -14.10 -6.96 -0.84
N ASN A 137 -14.29 -6.36 0.34
CA ASN A 137 -13.86 -6.92 1.62
C ASN A 137 -12.35 -7.21 1.64
N ILE A 138 -11.56 -6.19 1.45
CA ILE A 138 -10.10 -6.28 1.41
C ILE A 138 -9.53 -5.81 2.74
N ALA A 139 -8.63 -6.58 3.33
CA ALA A 139 -7.88 -6.19 4.52
C ALA A 139 -6.38 -6.29 4.27
N VAL A 140 -5.66 -5.20 4.52
CA VAL A 140 -4.19 -5.13 4.49
C VAL A 140 -3.69 -4.71 5.85
N ASP A 141 -2.84 -5.51 6.47
CA ASP A 141 -2.34 -5.22 7.81
C ASP A 141 -0.85 -5.51 7.96
N GLY A 142 -0.10 -4.47 8.26
CA GLY A 142 1.26 -4.60 8.75
C GLY A 142 2.36 -4.67 7.71
N ILE A 143 2.11 -4.26 6.50
CA ILE A 143 3.09 -4.26 5.40
C ILE A 143 4.08 -3.10 5.57
N LEU A 144 5.35 -3.39 5.32
CA LEU A 144 6.41 -2.40 5.15
C LEU A 144 6.82 -2.39 3.68
N SER A 145 6.65 -1.26 2.99
CA SER A 145 7.10 -1.08 1.61
C SER A 145 8.20 -0.04 1.54
N VAL A 146 9.23 -0.30 0.76
CA VAL A 146 10.32 0.65 0.51
C VAL A 146 10.60 0.77 -0.98
N ASN A 147 10.87 2.00 -1.41
CA ASN A 147 11.36 2.33 -2.75
C ASN A 147 10.40 1.97 -3.91
N SER A 148 9.08 1.90 -3.67
CA SER A 148 8.12 1.81 -4.78
C SER A 148 8.36 2.96 -5.76
N ASN A 149 8.22 2.70 -7.04
CA ASN A 149 8.48 3.69 -8.08
C ASN A 149 7.22 4.17 -8.81
N THR A 150 6.08 3.87 -8.24
CA THR A 150 4.75 4.40 -8.58
C THR A 150 3.86 4.30 -7.33
N TRP A 151 2.59 4.61 -7.46
CA TRP A 151 1.55 4.48 -6.44
C TRP A 151 1.71 3.21 -5.62
N THR A 152 1.91 3.36 -4.32
CA THR A 152 2.33 2.24 -3.48
C THR A 152 1.19 1.29 -3.15
N LEU A 153 0.13 1.76 -2.50
CA LEU A 153 -1.09 0.97 -2.28
C LEU A 153 -2.24 1.60 -3.05
N CYS A 154 -2.66 0.95 -4.12
CA CYS A 154 -3.66 1.44 -5.04
C CYS A 154 -4.92 0.57 -4.97
N PHE A 155 -6.06 1.20 -4.70
CA PHE A 155 -7.38 0.58 -4.70
C PHE A 155 -8.30 1.38 -5.60
N THR A 156 -8.85 0.75 -6.63
CA THR A 156 -9.74 1.39 -7.60
C THR A 156 -11.06 0.64 -7.69
N ASP A 157 -12.18 1.36 -7.62
CA ASP A 157 -13.55 0.80 -7.62
C ASP A 157 -13.73 -0.33 -6.59
N CYS A 158 -13.15 -0.17 -5.41
CA CYS A 158 -13.19 -1.17 -4.34
C CYS A 158 -14.23 -0.81 -3.28
N GLU A 159 -14.71 -1.82 -2.56
CA GLU A 159 -15.70 -1.68 -1.48
C GLU A 159 -15.23 -2.40 -0.23
N ASN A 160 -15.37 -1.74 0.94
CA ASN A 160 -14.95 -2.26 2.23
C ASN A 160 -13.46 -2.62 2.26
N VAL A 161 -12.62 -1.63 1.97
CA VAL A 161 -11.16 -1.73 2.07
C VAL A 161 -10.71 -1.30 3.46
N ASN A 162 -9.94 -2.11 4.14
CA ASN A 162 -9.34 -1.80 5.43
C ASN A 162 -7.82 -1.92 5.36
N VAL A 163 -7.12 -0.79 5.42
CA VAL A 163 -5.65 -0.75 5.49
C VAL A 163 -5.23 -0.35 6.90
N SER A 164 -4.40 -1.14 7.52
CA SER A 164 -3.96 -0.86 8.88
C SER A 164 -2.50 -1.17 9.15
N ARG A 165 -1.90 -0.41 10.07
CA ARG A 165 -0.58 -0.66 10.65
C ARG A 165 0.52 -0.91 9.60
N SER A 166 0.44 -0.23 8.45
CA SER A 166 1.40 -0.34 7.36
C SER A 166 2.34 0.86 7.34
N LEU A 167 3.58 0.62 6.90
CA LEU A 167 4.60 1.64 6.76
C LEU A 167 5.03 1.71 5.31
N LEU A 168 4.96 2.89 4.73
CA LEU A 168 5.31 3.10 3.34
C LEU A 168 6.40 4.17 3.25
N PHE A 169 7.49 3.82 2.59
CA PHE A 169 8.59 4.72 2.31
C PHE A 169 8.86 4.75 0.81
N GLY A 170 8.52 5.87 0.18
CA GLY A 170 8.79 6.19 -1.21
C GLY A 170 9.53 7.51 -1.31
N TYR A 171 10.49 7.64 -2.20
CA TYR A 171 11.21 8.90 -2.46
C TYR A 171 11.20 9.29 -3.94
N ARG A 172 10.62 8.44 -4.77
CA ARG A 172 10.56 8.68 -6.21
C ARG A 172 9.36 9.54 -6.56
N THR A 173 9.45 10.26 -7.66
CA THR A 173 8.31 10.90 -8.31
C THR A 173 7.22 9.86 -8.58
N TYR A 174 5.96 10.21 -8.35
CA TYR A 174 4.79 9.33 -8.44
C TYR A 174 4.77 8.18 -7.41
N SER A 175 5.52 8.26 -6.32
CA SER A 175 5.46 7.26 -5.25
C SER A 175 4.41 7.61 -4.19
N ASP A 176 3.18 7.87 -4.62
CA ASP A 176 2.04 8.11 -3.74
C ASP A 176 1.90 6.95 -2.73
N GLY A 177 1.39 7.26 -1.55
CA GLY A 177 1.32 6.27 -0.48
C GLY A 177 0.10 5.37 -0.57
N ILE A 178 -1.04 5.81 -0.07
CA ILE A 178 -2.29 5.03 -0.04
C ILE A 178 -3.35 5.79 -0.84
N MET A 179 -3.76 5.24 -1.96
CA MET A 179 -4.77 5.80 -2.85
C MET A 179 -6.05 4.96 -2.83
N LEU A 180 -7.17 5.64 -2.59
CA LEU A 180 -8.52 5.09 -2.70
C LEU A 180 -9.28 5.84 -3.79
N SER A 181 -9.37 5.29 -5.00
CA SER A 181 -10.10 5.89 -6.12
C SER A 181 -11.42 5.16 -6.36
N ASP A 182 -12.53 5.91 -6.43
CA ASP A 182 -13.87 5.34 -6.63
C ASP A 182 -14.24 4.26 -5.59
N CYS A 183 -13.70 4.40 -4.36
CA CYS A 183 -13.86 3.42 -3.29
C CYS A 183 -15.00 3.79 -2.33
N ARG A 184 -15.59 2.79 -1.70
CA ARG A 184 -16.70 2.94 -0.75
C ARG A 184 -16.44 2.20 0.55
N ASP A 185 -17.01 2.73 1.65
CA ASP A 185 -17.00 2.08 2.98
C ASP A 185 -15.60 1.65 3.42
N SER A 186 -14.63 2.53 3.28
CA SER A 186 -13.22 2.17 3.43
C SER A 186 -12.55 2.89 4.60
N LEU A 187 -11.60 2.21 5.25
CA LEU A 187 -10.87 2.70 6.41
C LEU A 187 -9.35 2.51 6.24
N VAL A 188 -8.61 3.61 6.41
CA VAL A 188 -7.15 3.59 6.55
C VAL A 188 -6.81 4.02 7.97
N THR A 189 -6.10 3.18 8.72
CA THR A 189 -5.83 3.49 10.13
C THR A 189 -4.45 3.05 10.59
N LYS A 190 -3.83 3.88 11.45
CA LYS A 190 -2.58 3.53 12.15
C LYS A 190 -1.44 3.22 11.19
N CYS A 191 -1.42 3.90 10.06
CA CYS A 191 -0.37 3.82 9.07
C CYS A 191 0.62 4.98 9.24
N PHE A 192 1.85 4.74 8.84
CA PHE A 192 2.85 5.78 8.62
C PHE A 192 3.25 5.78 7.15
N VAL A 193 3.18 6.93 6.52
CA VAL A 193 3.50 7.09 5.10
C VAL A 193 4.48 8.24 4.92
N ARG A 194 5.64 7.95 4.34
CA ARG A 194 6.58 8.96 3.85
C ARG A 194 6.83 8.74 2.37
N THR A 195 6.49 9.73 1.58
CA THR A 195 6.46 9.62 0.12
C THR A 195 7.11 10.80 -0.58
N GLY A 196 7.50 10.59 -1.83
CA GLY A 196 7.90 11.64 -2.76
C GLY A 196 6.73 12.22 -3.57
N ASP A 197 5.49 11.91 -3.21
CA ASP A 197 4.25 12.41 -3.80
C ASP A 197 3.13 12.42 -2.74
N ASP A 198 1.85 12.35 -3.11
CA ASP A 198 0.73 12.41 -2.18
C ASP A 198 0.73 11.22 -1.20
N ALA A 199 0.61 11.49 0.09
CA ALA A 199 0.79 10.44 1.09
C ALA A 199 -0.45 9.57 1.29
N MET A 200 -1.60 10.18 1.56
CA MET A 200 -2.87 9.46 1.75
C MET A 200 -4.00 10.22 1.08
N GLU A 201 -4.56 9.63 0.07
CA GLU A 201 -5.45 10.32 -0.83
C GLU A 201 -6.70 9.53 -1.19
N THR A 202 -7.73 10.25 -1.60
CA THR A 202 -8.89 9.70 -2.28
C THR A 202 -9.23 10.50 -3.53
N LYS A 203 -9.73 9.83 -4.53
CA LYS A 203 -10.10 10.38 -5.85
C LYS A 203 -11.44 9.82 -6.30
N SER A 204 -12.01 10.41 -7.34
CA SER A 204 -13.07 9.79 -8.13
C SER A 204 -12.80 10.08 -9.62
N THR A 205 -12.28 9.09 -10.32
CA THR A 205 -11.76 9.22 -11.67
C THR A 205 -12.68 8.61 -12.74
N SER A 206 -13.47 7.60 -12.36
CA SER A 206 -14.32 6.85 -13.26
C SER A 206 -15.70 7.49 -13.44
N SER A 207 -16.17 7.62 -14.68
CA SER A 207 -17.53 8.10 -15.00
C SER A 207 -18.64 7.19 -14.48
N GLN A 208 -18.33 5.98 -14.06
CA GLN A 208 -19.27 5.00 -13.49
C GLN A 208 -19.09 4.83 -11.98
N GLY A 209 -18.01 5.40 -11.42
CA GLY A 209 -17.65 5.29 -10.03
C GLY A 209 -17.98 6.56 -9.24
N TYR A 210 -17.84 6.45 -7.95
CA TYR A 210 -17.83 7.56 -6.98
C TYR A 210 -17.14 7.09 -5.70
N THR A 211 -16.59 8.04 -4.98
CA THR A 211 -16.02 7.78 -3.67
C THR A 211 -17.02 8.20 -2.58
N ASP A 212 -17.28 7.29 -1.63
CA ASP A 212 -18.21 7.57 -0.53
C ASP A 212 -17.81 6.82 0.76
N ASN A 213 -17.99 7.47 1.90
CA ASN A 213 -17.74 6.91 3.23
C ASN A 213 -16.30 6.36 3.39
N VAL A 214 -15.32 7.21 3.15
CA VAL A 214 -13.89 6.90 3.33
C VAL A 214 -13.36 7.59 4.58
N THR A 215 -12.73 6.83 5.46
CA THR A 215 -12.15 7.37 6.71
C THR A 215 -10.66 7.10 6.79
N PHE A 216 -9.90 8.14 7.06
CA PHE A 216 -8.50 8.08 7.47
C PHE A 216 -8.45 8.41 8.97
N ARG A 217 -7.91 7.49 9.81
CA ARG A 217 -7.91 7.66 11.26
C ARG A 217 -6.59 7.24 11.89
N ASP A 218 -6.12 8.01 12.86
CA ASP A 218 -4.89 7.72 13.63
C ASP A 218 -3.67 7.47 12.71
N ASN A 219 -3.53 8.22 11.65
CA ASN A 219 -2.43 8.07 10.70
C ASN A 219 -1.41 9.20 10.87
N ASP A 220 -0.17 8.88 10.58
CA ASP A 220 0.92 9.85 10.49
C ASP A 220 1.48 9.87 9.06
N CYS A 221 1.74 11.04 8.52
CA CYS A 221 2.38 11.15 7.22
C CYS A 221 3.48 12.20 7.17
N TRP A 222 4.29 12.04 6.15
CA TRP A 222 5.37 12.92 5.76
C TRP A 222 5.47 12.91 4.24
N THR A 223 5.39 14.04 3.58
CA THR A 223 5.55 14.09 2.14
C THR A 223 6.65 15.06 1.75
N ASP A 224 7.55 14.59 0.90
CA ASP A 224 8.69 15.39 0.46
C ASP A 224 8.35 16.23 -0.79
N LYS A 225 7.21 15.96 -1.48
CA LYS A 225 6.80 16.71 -2.68
C LYS A 225 5.31 16.89 -2.90
N GLY A 226 4.46 16.09 -2.29
CA GLY A 226 3.01 16.08 -2.51
C GLY A 226 2.23 16.58 -1.30
N LEU A 227 1.00 16.11 -1.17
CA LEU A 227 0.09 16.44 -0.10
C LEU A 227 0.11 15.38 1.00
N GLY A 228 -0.11 15.76 2.24
CA GLY A 228 -0.24 14.81 3.35
C GLY A 228 -1.52 13.99 3.27
N TYR A 229 -2.64 14.68 3.17
CA TYR A 229 -3.98 14.10 3.04
C TYR A 229 -4.81 14.91 2.07
N GLY A 230 -5.69 14.25 1.31
CA GLY A 230 -6.59 15.02 0.47
C GLY A 230 -7.59 14.26 -0.35
N VAL A 231 -8.54 15.03 -0.90
CA VAL A 231 -9.27 14.71 -2.11
C VAL A 231 -8.52 15.43 -3.23
N VAL A 232 -7.78 14.68 -4.03
CA VAL A 232 -6.68 15.24 -4.81
C VAL A 232 -6.92 15.21 -6.33
N TRP A 233 -5.88 15.55 -7.06
CA TRP A 233 -5.85 15.67 -8.52
C TRP A 233 -6.55 14.51 -9.25
N GLU A 234 -7.03 14.75 -10.46
CA GLU A 234 -7.74 13.78 -11.31
C GLU A 234 -9.15 13.42 -10.80
N THR A 235 -9.63 14.05 -9.71
CA THR A 235 -11.01 13.90 -9.27
C THR A 235 -11.95 14.60 -10.23
N ASN A 236 -12.75 13.83 -10.98
CA ASN A 236 -13.65 14.32 -11.99
C ASN A 236 -15.12 14.02 -11.66
N HIS A 237 -15.38 13.25 -10.62
CA HIS A 237 -16.71 12.79 -10.23
C HIS A 237 -16.96 12.97 -8.73
N ASP A 238 -18.08 12.49 -8.25
CA ASP A 238 -18.54 12.72 -6.89
C ASP A 238 -17.64 12.06 -5.85
N VAL A 239 -17.24 12.86 -4.86
CA VAL A 239 -16.59 12.41 -3.63
C VAL A 239 -17.42 12.88 -2.44
N LYS A 240 -17.84 11.96 -1.57
CA LYS A 240 -18.73 12.24 -0.44
C LYS A 240 -18.24 11.57 0.84
N ASN A 241 -18.58 12.16 1.97
CA ASN A 241 -18.37 11.56 3.30
C ASN A 241 -16.92 11.10 3.53
N VAL A 242 -15.95 11.91 3.15
CA VAL A 242 -14.53 11.66 3.47
C VAL A 242 -14.20 12.30 4.81
N THR A 243 -13.55 11.54 5.68
CA THR A 243 -13.24 11.98 7.03
C THR A 243 -11.78 11.72 7.39
N PHE A 244 -11.12 12.72 7.94
CA PHE A 244 -9.77 12.64 8.51
C PHE A 244 -9.89 12.88 10.02
N ILE A 245 -9.51 11.90 10.84
CA ILE A 245 -9.63 11.94 12.30
C ILE A 245 -8.31 11.55 12.95
N ASP A 246 -7.84 12.36 13.90
CA ASP A 246 -6.62 12.07 14.68
C ASP A 246 -5.42 11.73 13.78
N CYS A 247 -5.33 12.44 12.66
CA CYS A 247 -4.24 12.31 11.68
C CYS A 247 -3.23 13.43 11.88
N SER A 248 -1.95 13.13 11.67
CA SER A 248 -0.88 14.11 11.75
C SER A 248 -0.06 14.20 10.47
N VAL A 249 0.48 15.39 10.20
CA VAL A 249 1.46 15.64 9.14
C VAL A 249 2.73 16.15 9.79
N GLY A 250 3.77 15.33 9.79
CA GLY A 250 5.06 15.71 10.37
C GLY A 250 5.84 16.69 9.51
N PHE A 251 5.70 16.58 8.19
CA PHE A 251 6.29 17.46 7.19
C PHE A 251 5.50 17.38 5.89
N ALA A 252 5.32 18.51 5.21
CA ALA A 252 4.75 18.57 3.88
C ALA A 252 5.43 19.68 3.06
N GLN A 253 5.87 19.29 1.86
CA GLN A 253 6.38 20.23 0.87
C GLN A 253 5.82 19.81 -0.50
N SER A 254 5.12 20.73 -1.17
CA SER A 254 4.61 20.47 -2.51
C SER A 254 5.44 21.23 -3.54
N ASP A 255 6.09 20.49 -4.43
CA ASP A 255 6.83 21.04 -5.56
C ASP A 255 6.00 21.09 -6.85
N TRP A 256 4.80 20.51 -6.84
CA TRP A 256 3.97 20.36 -8.04
C TRP A 256 3.23 21.64 -8.46
N ASP A 257 2.89 22.49 -7.50
CA ASP A 257 2.19 23.75 -7.77
C ASP A 257 2.63 24.82 -6.77
N GLU A 258 3.38 25.79 -7.25
CA GLU A 258 3.85 26.94 -6.44
C GLU A 258 2.71 27.71 -5.78
N ARG A 259 1.48 27.64 -6.32
CA ARG A 259 0.29 28.31 -5.73
C ARG A 259 -0.25 27.57 -4.51
N LEU A 260 0.01 26.28 -4.40
CA LEU A 260 -0.45 25.48 -3.27
C LEU A 260 0.48 25.65 -2.05
N GLY A 261 1.73 26.03 -2.28
CA GLY A 261 2.69 26.25 -1.22
C GLY A 261 2.91 24.98 -0.40
N GLU A 262 3.01 25.13 0.90
CA GLU A 262 3.20 24.04 1.85
C GLU A 262 1.86 23.54 2.39
N LEU A 263 0.99 23.02 1.53
CA LEU A 263 -0.28 22.46 1.97
C LEU A 263 -0.11 21.07 2.57
N ALA A 264 -0.47 20.92 3.81
CA ALA A 264 -0.49 19.62 4.48
C ALA A 264 -1.76 18.81 4.13
N VAL A 265 -2.85 19.50 3.85
CA VAL A 265 -4.17 18.91 3.57
C VAL A 265 -4.89 19.74 2.51
N GLN A 266 -5.52 19.08 1.56
CA GLN A 266 -6.39 19.69 0.55
C GLN A 266 -7.81 19.10 0.60
#